data_2877664b08032d822730f5e78260e673
#
_entry.id   2877664b08032d822730f5e78260e673
#
_cell.length_a   1.000
_cell.length_b   1.000
_cell.length_c   1.000
_cell.angle_alpha   90.00
_cell.angle_beta   90.00
_cell.angle_gamma   90.00
#
_symmetry.space_group_name_H-M   'P 1'
#
loop_
_entity.id
_entity.type
_entity.pdbx_description
1 polymer ?
#
loop_
_entity_poly.entity_id
_entity_poly.type
_entity_poly.pdbx_seq_one_letter_code
_entity_poly.pdbx_strand_id
1 'polypeptide(L)'
;MAKDAASIGASAVMSHQPVDPFAAPGSQIDYFRDLAEASPLPLVAYVRAEGFSVDDMVRLAGHGNVVGIKFATTDLMLLSRAIASSDPKGALFVCGLAESWAPTFAAAGARGFTSGLVNVAPKLSLAVHAALEKGDFAAARAIVNKLEPFERMRTKFRNGTNVTVVKEAVTYSGLDVGPVRVPGVPRLDEKDREELFALLRRWREVDELSSS
;
A
#
# COMPACT_ATOMS: atom_id res chain seq x y z
N MET A 1 -6.42 9.40 -19.45
CA MET A 1 -6.49 8.54 -18.22
C MET A 1 -7.24 9.22 -17.07
N ALA A 2 -6.77 10.35 -16.44
CA ALA A 2 -7.53 10.98 -15.34
C ALA A 2 -8.93 11.46 -15.74
N LYS A 3 -9.07 12.05 -16.95
CA LYS A 3 -10.38 12.44 -17.51
C LYS A 3 -11.29 11.24 -17.76
N ASP A 4 -10.73 10.11 -18.23
CA ASP A 4 -11.50 8.89 -18.46
C ASP A 4 -11.93 8.27 -17.13
N ALA A 5 -11.04 8.27 -16.12
CA ALA A 5 -11.39 7.85 -14.77
C ALA A 5 -12.54 8.69 -14.19
N ALA A 6 -12.51 10.01 -14.37
CA ALA A 6 -13.61 10.89 -13.96
C ALA A 6 -14.92 10.55 -14.69
N SER A 7 -14.86 10.27 -16.00
CA SER A 7 -16.06 9.97 -16.79
C SER A 7 -16.76 8.66 -16.40
N ILE A 8 -16.04 7.73 -15.77
CA ILE A 8 -16.59 6.46 -15.26
C ILE A 8 -16.86 6.49 -13.74
N GLY A 9 -16.79 7.66 -13.10
CA GLY A 9 -17.21 7.85 -11.72
C GLY A 9 -16.13 7.60 -10.65
N ALA A 10 -14.84 7.60 -11.00
CA ALA A 10 -13.77 7.55 -10.00
C ALA A 10 -13.78 8.82 -9.13
N SER A 11 -13.57 8.66 -7.83
CA SER A 11 -13.53 9.78 -6.88
C SER A 11 -12.13 10.39 -6.72
N ALA A 12 -11.09 9.66 -7.07
CA ALA A 12 -9.69 10.09 -7.03
C ALA A 12 -8.85 9.23 -7.98
N VAL A 13 -7.64 9.66 -8.27
CA VAL A 13 -6.64 8.89 -9.02
C VAL A 13 -5.39 8.73 -8.19
N MET A 14 -4.72 7.58 -8.33
CA MET A 14 -3.39 7.37 -7.76
C MET A 14 -2.37 7.29 -8.89
N SER A 15 -1.31 8.07 -8.79
CA SER A 15 -0.19 8.01 -9.71
C SER A 15 1.08 7.55 -9.02
N HIS A 16 1.75 6.63 -9.67
CA HIS A 16 3.11 6.24 -9.31
C HIS A 16 4.09 7.32 -9.76
N GLN A 17 5.16 7.54 -9.00
CA GLN A 17 6.26 8.39 -9.47
C GLN A 17 6.86 7.85 -10.77
N PRO A 18 7.47 8.70 -11.61
CA PRO A 18 8.14 8.24 -12.83
C PRO A 18 9.21 7.20 -12.52
N VAL A 19 9.25 6.13 -13.31
CA VAL A 19 10.32 5.14 -13.27
C VAL A 19 11.42 5.59 -14.23
N ASP A 20 12.19 6.58 -13.78
CA ASP A 20 13.30 7.14 -14.53
C ASP A 20 14.56 7.09 -13.67
N PRO A 21 15.62 6.37 -14.09
CA PRO A 21 16.84 6.23 -13.30
C PRO A 21 17.62 7.55 -13.12
N PHE A 22 17.30 8.57 -13.91
CA PHE A 22 17.95 9.88 -13.86
C PHE A 22 17.08 10.98 -13.27
N ALA A 23 15.86 10.66 -12.81
CA ALA A 23 14.95 11.64 -12.24
C ALA A 23 15.48 12.16 -10.89
N ALA A 24 15.68 13.47 -10.81
CA ALA A 24 16.00 14.13 -9.53
C ALA A 24 14.77 14.15 -8.62
N PRO A 25 14.93 14.04 -7.27
CA PRO A 25 13.81 14.07 -6.33
C PRO A 25 12.91 15.29 -6.50
N GLY A 26 13.45 16.49 -6.61
CA GLY A 26 12.68 17.72 -6.82
C GLY A 26 11.83 17.69 -8.10
N SER A 27 12.37 17.19 -9.21
CA SER A 27 11.64 17.04 -10.48
C SER A 27 10.51 16.01 -10.39
N GLN A 28 10.65 14.99 -9.54
CA GLN A 28 9.55 14.05 -9.29
C GLN A 28 8.40 14.69 -8.51
N ILE A 29 8.69 15.64 -7.63
CA ILE A 29 7.64 16.43 -6.95
C ILE A 29 6.91 17.32 -7.95
N ASP A 30 7.65 18.00 -8.83
CA ASP A 30 7.04 18.82 -9.88
C ASP A 30 6.16 17.98 -10.82
N TYR A 31 6.59 16.77 -11.19
CA TYR A 31 5.74 15.83 -11.93
C TYR A 31 4.40 15.53 -11.24
N PHE A 32 4.40 15.27 -9.93
CA PHE A 32 3.14 15.03 -9.21
C PHE A 32 2.26 16.29 -9.17
N ARG A 33 2.86 17.47 -9.03
CA ARG A 33 2.13 18.73 -9.02
C ARG A 33 1.51 19.02 -10.38
N ASP A 34 2.26 18.90 -11.46
CA ASP A 34 1.75 19.07 -12.83
C ASP A 34 0.60 18.09 -13.12
N LEU A 35 0.74 16.84 -12.65
CA LEU A 35 -0.31 15.84 -12.80
C LEU A 35 -1.56 16.18 -11.98
N ALA A 36 -1.39 16.70 -10.76
CA ALA A 36 -2.50 17.15 -9.92
C ALA A 36 -3.21 18.36 -10.53
N GLU A 37 -2.48 19.30 -11.10
CA GLU A 37 -3.05 20.47 -11.81
C GLU A 37 -3.82 20.06 -13.08
N ALA A 38 -3.31 19.08 -13.83
CA ALA A 38 -3.95 18.59 -15.05
C ALA A 38 -5.13 17.62 -14.78
N SER A 39 -5.28 17.12 -13.56
CA SER A 39 -6.30 16.13 -13.20
C SER A 39 -7.60 16.78 -12.78
N PRO A 40 -8.77 16.37 -13.34
CA PRO A 40 -10.09 16.79 -12.83
C PRO A 40 -10.45 16.11 -11.50
N LEU A 41 -9.67 15.13 -11.06
CA LEU A 41 -9.88 14.36 -9.83
C LEU A 41 -8.75 14.59 -8.84
N PRO A 42 -9.03 14.50 -7.54
CA PRO A 42 -8.00 14.50 -6.50
C PRO A 42 -6.92 13.44 -6.75
N LEU A 43 -5.66 13.77 -6.46
CA LEU A 43 -4.51 12.91 -6.66
C LEU A 43 -4.02 12.32 -5.35
N VAL A 44 -3.76 11.00 -5.36
CA VAL A 44 -2.92 10.32 -4.38
C VAL A 44 -1.54 10.08 -5.02
N ALA A 45 -0.51 10.71 -4.48
CA ALA A 45 0.86 10.52 -4.96
C ALA A 45 1.46 9.24 -4.36
N TYR A 46 1.93 8.32 -5.20
CA TYR A 46 2.57 7.09 -4.74
C TYR A 46 4.10 7.24 -4.80
N VAL A 47 4.69 7.46 -3.64
CA VAL A 47 6.13 7.70 -3.44
C VAL A 47 6.84 6.42 -3.02
N ARG A 48 7.82 5.98 -3.81
CA ARG A 48 8.66 4.81 -3.55
C ARG A 48 10.16 5.09 -3.62
N ALA A 49 10.59 6.18 -4.27
CA ALA A 49 12.00 6.52 -4.36
C ALA A 49 12.53 7.04 -3.03
N GLU A 50 13.81 6.84 -2.85
CA GLU A 50 14.61 7.48 -1.82
C GLU A 50 15.14 8.84 -2.27
N GLY A 51 15.70 9.61 -1.35
CA GLY A 51 16.37 10.87 -1.65
C GLY A 51 15.49 12.10 -1.61
N PHE A 52 14.20 11.99 -1.28
CA PHE A 52 13.35 13.14 -0.99
C PHE A 52 13.76 13.82 0.32
N SER A 53 13.67 15.14 0.35
CA SER A 53 13.80 15.93 1.56
C SER A 53 12.45 16.10 2.29
N VAL A 54 12.49 16.58 3.53
CA VAL A 54 11.26 16.98 4.24
C VAL A 54 10.51 18.05 3.48
N ASP A 55 11.22 19.04 2.94
CA ASP A 55 10.62 20.15 2.17
C ASP A 55 9.94 19.64 0.90
N ASP A 56 10.50 18.64 0.22
CA ASP A 56 9.86 18.01 -0.93
C ASP A 56 8.51 17.39 -0.55
N MET A 57 8.46 16.65 0.55
CA MET A 57 7.23 16.04 1.03
C MET A 57 6.19 17.07 1.49
N VAL A 58 6.63 18.14 2.17
CA VAL A 58 5.75 19.26 2.60
C VAL A 58 5.18 19.99 1.38
N ARG A 59 6.02 20.29 0.37
CA ARG A 59 5.57 20.91 -0.89
C ARG A 59 4.52 20.05 -1.61
N LEU A 60 4.73 18.75 -1.63
CA LEU A 60 3.77 17.82 -2.25
C LEU A 60 2.47 17.75 -1.45
N ALA A 61 2.56 17.60 -0.13
CA ALA A 61 1.39 17.52 0.76
C ALA A 61 0.57 18.80 0.79
N GLY A 62 1.20 19.95 0.58
CA GLY A 62 0.52 21.26 0.55
C GLY A 62 -0.13 21.61 -0.78
N HIS A 63 -0.01 20.79 -1.82
CA HIS A 63 -0.64 21.06 -3.11
C HIS A 63 -2.14 20.78 -3.07
N GLY A 64 -2.97 21.77 -3.43
CA GLY A 64 -4.43 21.75 -3.21
C GLY A 64 -5.21 20.59 -3.81
N ASN A 65 -4.71 19.94 -4.86
CA ASN A 65 -5.34 18.76 -5.47
C ASN A 65 -4.62 17.44 -5.15
N VAL A 66 -3.60 17.46 -4.28
CA VAL A 66 -2.99 16.25 -3.70
C VAL A 66 -3.68 15.96 -2.36
N VAL A 67 -4.49 14.92 -2.30
CA VAL A 67 -5.27 14.57 -1.10
C VAL A 67 -4.62 13.46 -0.27
N GLY A 68 -3.61 12.79 -0.81
CA GLY A 68 -2.92 11.73 -0.10
C GLY A 68 -1.53 11.45 -0.66
N ILE A 69 -0.66 10.99 0.21
CA ILE A 69 0.68 10.48 -0.14
C ILE A 69 0.77 9.03 0.35
N LYS A 70 0.76 8.10 -0.59
CA LYS A 70 1.10 6.71 -0.31
C LYS A 70 2.62 6.60 -0.22
N PHE A 71 3.11 6.59 1.01
CA PHE A 71 4.54 6.54 1.30
C PHE A 71 4.99 5.08 1.41
N ALA A 72 5.86 4.63 0.51
CA ALA A 72 6.25 3.23 0.40
C ALA A 72 7.78 3.05 0.42
N THR A 73 8.45 3.83 1.25
CA THR A 73 9.85 3.65 1.62
C THR A 73 9.95 3.34 3.11
N THR A 74 11.10 2.87 3.55
CA THR A 74 11.37 2.56 4.96
C THR A 74 11.94 3.73 5.75
N ASP A 75 12.06 4.92 5.14
CA ASP A 75 12.54 6.14 5.81
C ASP A 75 11.46 6.74 6.70
N LEU A 76 11.29 6.15 7.88
CA LEU A 76 10.32 6.61 8.88
C LEU A 76 10.69 7.95 9.50
N MET A 77 11.96 8.33 9.49
CA MET A 77 12.38 9.64 10.01
C MET A 77 11.96 10.76 9.05
N LEU A 78 12.12 10.53 7.73
CA LEU A 78 11.58 11.43 6.72
C LEU A 78 10.06 11.54 6.85
N LEU A 79 9.36 10.40 6.93
CA LEU A 79 7.90 10.36 7.07
C LEU A 79 7.43 11.17 8.29
N SER A 80 7.98 10.89 9.47
CA SER A 80 7.56 11.54 10.71
C SER A 80 7.81 13.07 10.67
N ARG A 81 8.98 13.49 10.17
CA ARG A 81 9.31 14.91 10.02
C ARG A 81 8.42 15.59 8.99
N ALA A 82 8.15 14.95 7.86
CA ALA A 82 7.28 15.49 6.84
C ALA A 82 5.85 15.68 7.36
N ILE A 83 5.31 14.71 8.09
CA ILE A 83 3.99 14.82 8.72
C ILE A 83 3.96 15.96 9.73
N ALA A 84 4.96 16.04 10.61
CA ALA A 84 5.04 17.08 11.64
C ALA A 84 5.18 18.50 11.06
N SER A 85 5.75 18.64 9.85
CA SER A 85 5.97 19.92 9.18
C SER A 85 4.86 20.26 8.16
N SER A 86 3.95 19.34 7.86
CA SER A 86 2.85 19.57 6.93
C SER A 86 1.62 20.17 7.62
N ASP A 87 0.81 20.89 6.85
CA ASP A 87 -0.51 21.32 7.33
C ASP A 87 -1.37 20.09 7.70
N PRO A 88 -1.93 20.01 8.92
CA PRO A 88 -2.81 18.93 9.34
C PRO A 88 -4.06 18.76 8.46
N LYS A 89 -4.44 19.80 7.70
CA LYS A 89 -5.55 19.77 6.72
C LYS A 89 -5.09 19.45 5.31
N GLY A 90 -3.79 19.28 5.08
CA GLY A 90 -3.20 18.90 3.79
C GLY A 90 -3.41 17.42 3.45
N ALA A 91 -2.56 16.90 2.57
CA ALA A 91 -2.63 15.52 2.14
C ALA A 91 -2.41 14.53 3.29
N LEU A 92 -3.19 13.45 3.33
CA LEU A 92 -3.01 12.36 4.28
C LEU A 92 -1.82 11.49 3.89
N PHE A 93 -0.97 11.14 4.86
CA PHE A 93 0.07 10.14 4.65
C PHE A 93 -0.44 8.75 5.01
N VAL A 94 -0.25 7.80 4.10
CA VAL A 94 -0.64 6.40 4.30
C VAL A 94 0.53 5.45 4.05
N CYS A 95 0.60 4.37 4.80
CA CYS A 95 1.61 3.33 4.63
C CYS A 95 1.40 2.61 3.29
N GLY A 96 2.44 2.58 2.45
CA GLY A 96 2.47 1.86 1.19
C GLY A 96 3.07 0.45 1.28
N LEU A 97 3.43 -0.02 2.48
CA LEU A 97 4.17 -1.27 2.72
C LEU A 97 3.34 -2.35 3.44
N ALA A 98 2.01 -2.27 3.35
CA ALA A 98 1.04 -3.22 3.87
C ALA A 98 0.99 -3.33 5.41
N GLU A 99 0.34 -4.39 5.91
CA GLU A 99 0.01 -4.59 7.33
C GLU A 99 1.24 -4.70 8.22
N SER A 100 2.29 -5.36 7.75
CA SER A 100 3.51 -5.56 8.54
C SER A 100 4.17 -4.25 8.98
N TRP A 101 4.01 -3.20 8.19
CA TRP A 101 4.55 -1.87 8.45
C TRP A 101 3.54 -0.91 9.07
N ALA A 102 2.25 -1.24 9.00
CA ALA A 102 1.17 -0.34 9.45
C ALA A 102 1.34 0.16 10.89
N PRO A 103 1.70 -0.68 11.90
CA PRO A 103 1.90 -0.17 13.27
C PRO A 103 3.03 0.84 13.38
N THR A 104 4.15 0.60 12.70
CA THR A 104 5.31 1.50 12.74
C THR A 104 5.01 2.82 12.03
N PHE A 105 4.30 2.77 10.89
CA PHE A 105 3.86 3.96 10.17
C PHE A 105 2.82 4.76 10.96
N ALA A 106 1.89 4.10 11.64
CA ALA A 106 0.94 4.77 12.53
C ALA A 106 1.65 5.50 13.68
N ALA A 107 2.67 4.88 14.27
CA ALA A 107 3.50 5.54 15.29
C ALA A 107 4.27 6.75 14.74
N ALA A 108 4.62 6.75 13.44
CA ALA A 108 5.22 7.89 12.76
C ALA A 108 4.20 8.97 12.34
N GLY A 109 2.89 8.73 12.52
CA GLY A 109 1.81 9.69 12.23
C GLY A 109 0.98 9.40 10.98
N ALA A 110 1.24 8.29 10.25
CA ALA A 110 0.41 7.91 9.11
C ALA A 110 -1.01 7.50 9.55
N ARG A 111 -2.02 7.83 8.73
CA ARG A 111 -3.44 7.68 9.06
C ARG A 111 -4.09 6.42 8.48
N GLY A 112 -3.33 5.58 7.82
CA GLY A 112 -3.84 4.35 7.25
C GLY A 112 -2.76 3.59 6.49
N PHE A 113 -3.17 2.52 5.81
CA PHE A 113 -2.26 1.72 4.98
C PHE A 113 -2.99 1.16 3.74
N THR A 114 -2.21 0.74 2.75
CA THR A 114 -2.70 0.00 1.58
C THR A 114 -2.29 -1.45 1.68
N SER A 115 -3.15 -2.35 1.26
CA SER A 115 -2.99 -3.78 1.47
C SER A 115 -3.25 -4.60 0.18
N GLY A 116 -2.40 -5.61 -0.05
CA GLY A 116 -2.71 -6.68 -0.98
C GLY A 116 -3.53 -7.79 -0.32
N LEU A 117 -3.33 -8.02 0.99
CA LEU A 117 -4.07 -9.00 1.77
C LEU A 117 -5.58 -8.73 1.80
N VAL A 118 -5.99 -7.46 1.76
CA VAL A 118 -7.41 -7.06 1.78
C VAL A 118 -8.25 -7.74 0.69
N ASN A 119 -7.64 -8.15 -0.43
CA ASN A 119 -8.33 -8.90 -1.48
C ASN A 119 -8.65 -10.35 -1.07
N VAL A 120 -8.07 -10.83 0.00
CA VAL A 120 -8.18 -12.23 0.47
C VAL A 120 -8.84 -12.31 1.84
N ALA A 121 -8.37 -11.50 2.76
CA ALA A 121 -8.79 -11.49 4.17
C ALA A 121 -9.04 -10.05 4.66
N PRO A 122 -10.08 -9.36 4.14
CA PRO A 122 -10.39 -7.98 4.50
C PRO A 122 -10.65 -7.80 6.00
N LYS A 123 -11.24 -8.79 6.67
CA LYS A 123 -11.50 -8.76 8.12
C LYS A 123 -10.20 -8.57 8.91
N LEU A 124 -9.12 -9.26 8.53
CA LEU A 124 -7.83 -9.15 9.20
C LEU A 124 -7.19 -7.77 8.98
N SER A 125 -7.18 -7.27 7.74
CA SER A 125 -6.67 -5.93 7.43
C SER A 125 -7.44 -4.84 8.19
N LEU A 126 -8.78 -4.93 8.21
CA LEU A 126 -9.63 -3.98 8.94
C LEU A 126 -9.44 -4.08 10.45
N ALA A 127 -9.18 -5.27 11.00
CA ALA A 127 -8.88 -5.43 12.41
C ALA A 127 -7.56 -4.78 12.82
N VAL A 128 -6.52 -4.86 11.97
CA VAL A 128 -5.26 -4.10 12.17
C VAL A 128 -5.56 -2.60 12.21
N HIS A 129 -6.30 -2.10 11.22
CA HIS A 129 -6.67 -0.68 11.16
C HIS A 129 -7.45 -0.23 12.39
N ALA A 130 -8.47 -0.99 12.77
CA ALA A 130 -9.31 -0.67 13.95
C ALA A 130 -8.54 -0.66 15.27
N ALA A 131 -7.54 -1.54 15.42
CA ALA A 131 -6.65 -1.54 16.57
C ALA A 131 -5.76 -0.29 16.60
N LEU A 132 -5.20 0.10 15.45
CA LEU A 132 -4.36 1.29 15.33
C LEU A 132 -5.14 2.58 15.57
N GLU A 133 -6.39 2.70 15.07
CA GLU A 133 -7.26 3.85 15.31
C GLU A 133 -7.59 4.03 16.83
N LYS A 134 -7.57 2.94 17.58
CA LYS A 134 -7.73 2.97 19.05
C LYS A 134 -6.43 3.20 19.81
N GLY A 135 -5.30 3.27 19.13
CA GLY A 135 -3.98 3.32 19.75
C GLY A 135 -3.53 1.99 20.37
N ASP A 136 -4.23 0.89 20.10
CA ASP A 136 -3.88 -0.44 20.61
C ASP A 136 -2.85 -1.13 19.74
N PHE A 137 -1.60 -0.68 19.87
CA PHE A 137 -0.47 -1.24 19.15
C PHE A 137 -0.17 -2.71 19.51
N ALA A 138 -0.54 -3.13 20.72
CA ALA A 138 -0.36 -4.52 21.16
C ALA A 138 -1.29 -5.44 20.37
N ALA A 139 -2.58 -5.10 20.29
CA ALA A 139 -3.55 -5.85 19.49
C ALA A 139 -3.19 -5.83 18.00
N ALA A 140 -2.82 -4.68 17.44
CA ALA A 140 -2.38 -4.57 16.05
C ALA A 140 -1.19 -5.50 15.77
N ARG A 141 -0.18 -5.52 16.63
CA ARG A 141 0.99 -6.40 16.52
C ARG A 141 0.61 -7.87 16.59
N ALA A 142 -0.30 -8.25 17.47
CA ALA A 142 -0.77 -9.63 17.60
C ALA A 142 -1.41 -10.13 16.29
N ILE A 143 -2.20 -9.28 15.63
CA ILE A 143 -2.78 -9.59 14.32
C ILE A 143 -1.69 -9.67 13.25
N VAL A 144 -0.80 -8.68 13.19
CA VAL A 144 0.30 -8.67 12.21
C VAL A 144 1.16 -9.93 12.31
N ASN A 145 1.45 -10.43 13.52
CA ASN A 145 2.18 -11.67 13.71
C ASN A 145 1.48 -12.90 13.09
N LYS A 146 0.14 -12.92 13.06
CA LYS A 146 -0.62 -13.97 12.35
C LYS A 146 -0.48 -13.87 10.83
N LEU A 147 -0.29 -12.66 10.32
CA LEU A 147 -0.18 -12.35 8.89
C LEU A 147 1.23 -12.55 8.34
N GLU A 148 2.24 -12.61 9.22
CA GLU A 148 3.65 -12.68 8.84
C GLU A 148 3.96 -13.76 7.80
N PRO A 149 3.45 -15.00 7.87
CA PRO A 149 3.74 -16.01 6.87
C PRO A 149 3.27 -15.61 5.46
N PHE A 150 2.12 -14.94 5.35
CA PHE A 150 1.60 -14.44 4.07
C PHE A 150 2.46 -13.30 3.53
N GLU A 151 2.78 -12.34 4.37
CA GLU A 151 3.59 -11.19 3.99
C GLU A 151 5.03 -11.59 3.63
N ARG A 152 5.62 -12.56 4.33
CA ARG A 152 6.93 -13.11 4.00
C ARG A 152 6.95 -13.77 2.61
N MET A 153 5.91 -14.52 2.24
CA MET A 153 5.80 -15.07 0.89
C MET A 153 5.73 -13.97 -0.18
N ARG A 154 5.05 -12.84 0.11
CA ARG A 154 4.95 -11.71 -0.82
C ARG A 154 6.26 -10.98 -1.05
N THR A 155 7.16 -10.98 -0.05
CA THR A 155 8.42 -10.23 -0.11
C THR A 155 9.58 -11.01 -0.72
N LYS A 156 9.41 -12.28 -1.08
CA LYS A 156 10.42 -13.08 -1.77
C LYS A 156 10.89 -12.40 -3.06
N PHE A 157 12.15 -12.63 -3.42
CA PHE A 157 12.77 -12.10 -4.64
C PHE A 157 12.63 -10.56 -4.77
N ARG A 158 12.88 -9.82 -3.68
CA ARG A 158 12.71 -8.35 -3.63
C ARG A 158 11.29 -7.92 -4.01
N ASN A 159 10.29 -8.53 -3.40
CA ASN A 159 8.87 -8.37 -3.68
C ASN A 159 8.40 -8.92 -5.04
N GLY A 160 9.18 -9.78 -5.70
CA GLY A 160 8.83 -10.35 -6.99
C GLY A 160 7.58 -11.22 -6.95
N THR A 161 7.29 -11.87 -5.82
CA THR A 161 6.08 -12.69 -5.60
C THR A 161 4.90 -11.91 -5.04
N ASN A 162 5.01 -10.60 -4.85
CA ASN A 162 4.00 -9.77 -4.20
C ASN A 162 2.60 -9.95 -4.81
N VAL A 163 2.49 -9.79 -6.12
CA VAL A 163 1.22 -9.94 -6.86
C VAL A 163 0.82 -11.40 -6.99
N THR A 164 1.80 -12.30 -7.17
CA THR A 164 1.56 -13.73 -7.37
C THR A 164 0.88 -14.37 -6.18
N VAL A 165 1.37 -14.11 -4.97
CA VAL A 165 0.77 -14.63 -3.73
C VAL A 165 -0.67 -14.16 -3.58
N VAL A 166 -0.96 -12.88 -3.83
CA VAL A 166 -2.32 -12.35 -3.74
C VAL A 166 -3.23 -13.00 -4.77
N LYS A 167 -2.79 -13.11 -6.03
CA LYS A 167 -3.61 -13.71 -7.10
C LYS A 167 -3.89 -15.19 -6.86
N GLU A 168 -2.90 -15.97 -6.43
CA GLU A 168 -3.13 -17.37 -6.11
C GLU A 168 -4.04 -17.56 -4.89
N ALA A 169 -3.93 -16.67 -3.89
CA ALA A 169 -4.84 -16.68 -2.74
C ALA A 169 -6.28 -16.31 -3.13
N VAL A 170 -6.47 -15.32 -4.00
CA VAL A 170 -7.80 -14.96 -4.53
C VAL A 170 -8.38 -16.11 -5.36
N THR A 171 -7.55 -16.77 -6.21
CA THR A 171 -7.99 -17.94 -6.96
C THR A 171 -8.38 -19.10 -6.05
N TYR A 172 -7.63 -19.34 -4.96
CA TYR A 172 -8.00 -20.32 -3.94
C TYR A 172 -9.36 -20.02 -3.29
N SER A 173 -9.74 -18.76 -3.17
CA SER A 173 -11.03 -18.33 -2.64
C SER A 173 -12.19 -18.45 -3.64
N GLY A 174 -11.93 -18.90 -4.87
CA GLY A 174 -12.94 -19.19 -5.89
C GLY A 174 -13.02 -18.19 -7.05
N LEU A 175 -12.27 -17.09 -7.01
CA LEU A 175 -12.23 -16.12 -8.11
C LEU A 175 -10.95 -16.27 -8.93
N ASP A 176 -11.04 -16.89 -10.11
CA ASP A 176 -9.91 -17.01 -11.02
C ASP A 176 -9.55 -15.63 -11.63
N VAL A 177 -8.41 -15.13 -11.25
CA VAL A 177 -7.86 -13.84 -11.74
C VAL A 177 -6.67 -14.04 -12.70
N GLY A 178 -6.41 -15.28 -13.09
CA GLY A 178 -5.33 -15.67 -14.00
C GLY A 178 -3.91 -15.44 -13.43
N PRO A 179 -2.88 -15.84 -14.15
CA PRO A 179 -1.48 -15.69 -13.72
C PRO A 179 -1.01 -14.24 -13.74
N VAL A 180 0.10 -13.98 -13.07
CA VAL A 180 0.82 -12.71 -13.19
C VAL A 180 1.53 -12.67 -14.54
N ARG A 181 1.47 -11.52 -15.22
CA ARG A 181 2.18 -11.30 -16.49
C ARG A 181 3.65 -11.01 -16.25
N VAL A 182 4.49 -11.41 -17.18
CA VAL A 182 5.91 -11.03 -17.19
C VAL A 182 6.06 -9.50 -17.23
N PRO A 183 7.06 -8.93 -16.57
CA PRO A 183 8.22 -9.54 -15.91
C PRO A 183 7.97 -10.03 -14.47
N GLY A 184 6.74 -10.03 -13.97
CA GLY A 184 6.41 -10.60 -12.67
C GLY A 184 6.60 -12.11 -12.63
N VAL A 185 6.60 -12.70 -11.43
CA VAL A 185 6.65 -14.15 -11.22
C VAL A 185 5.27 -14.74 -11.56
N PRO A 186 5.12 -15.56 -12.62
CA PRO A 186 3.81 -15.98 -13.09
C PRO A 186 3.05 -16.87 -12.11
N ARG A 187 3.76 -17.74 -11.38
CA ARG A 187 3.22 -18.69 -10.41
C ARG A 187 4.20 -18.91 -9.27
N LEU A 188 3.69 -19.25 -8.10
CA LEU A 188 4.51 -19.75 -6.99
C LEU A 188 5.09 -21.13 -7.35
N ASP A 189 6.23 -21.47 -6.76
CA ASP A 189 6.68 -22.85 -6.74
C ASP A 189 5.73 -23.71 -5.88
N GLU A 190 5.82 -25.03 -6.05
CA GLU A 190 4.88 -25.97 -5.44
C GLU A 190 4.92 -25.89 -3.91
N LYS A 191 6.10 -25.75 -3.33
CA LYS A 191 6.30 -25.63 -1.87
C LYS A 191 5.61 -24.39 -1.32
N ASP A 192 5.85 -23.23 -1.94
CA ASP A 192 5.26 -21.97 -1.51
C ASP A 192 3.73 -21.97 -1.68
N ARG A 193 3.26 -22.60 -2.73
CA ARG A 193 1.84 -22.76 -3.00
C ARG A 193 1.15 -23.64 -1.96
N GLU A 194 1.75 -24.74 -1.59
CA GLU A 194 1.25 -25.61 -0.52
C GLU A 194 1.22 -24.90 0.83
N GLU A 195 2.29 -24.15 1.17
CA GLU A 195 2.36 -23.33 2.39
C GLU A 195 1.25 -22.28 2.40
N LEU A 196 1.05 -21.56 1.28
CA LEU A 196 -0.01 -20.59 1.13
C LEU A 196 -1.39 -21.20 1.35
N PHE A 197 -1.68 -22.31 0.70
CA PHE A 197 -2.99 -22.97 0.78
C PHE A 197 -3.24 -23.57 2.17
N ALA A 198 -2.22 -24.07 2.85
CA ALA A 198 -2.33 -24.48 4.24
C ALA A 198 -2.66 -23.33 5.19
N LEU A 199 -2.05 -22.16 4.96
CA LEU A 199 -2.35 -20.94 5.70
C LEU A 199 -3.80 -20.49 5.49
N LEU A 200 -4.24 -20.45 4.23
CA LEU A 200 -5.60 -20.03 3.86
C LEU A 200 -6.67 -20.98 4.41
N ARG A 201 -6.42 -22.31 4.44
CA ARG A 201 -7.32 -23.25 5.11
C ARG A 201 -7.51 -22.92 6.58
N ARG A 202 -6.42 -22.68 7.32
CA ARG A 202 -6.50 -22.27 8.74
C ARG A 202 -7.31 -20.99 8.95
N TRP A 203 -7.12 -19.99 8.08
CA TRP A 203 -7.89 -18.74 8.16
C TRP A 203 -9.37 -18.93 7.85
N ARG A 204 -9.70 -19.83 6.94
CA ARG A 204 -11.10 -20.17 6.64
C ARG A 204 -11.81 -20.84 7.83
N GLU A 205 -11.12 -21.74 8.52
CA GLU A 205 -11.65 -22.44 9.70
C GLU A 205 -12.03 -21.49 10.84
N VAL A 206 -11.36 -20.35 10.95
CA VAL A 206 -11.64 -19.32 11.97
C VAL A 206 -12.41 -18.11 11.42
N ASP A 207 -13.00 -18.23 10.23
CA ASP A 207 -13.80 -17.20 9.54
C ASP A 207 -13.05 -15.86 9.34
N GLU A 208 -11.74 -15.91 9.10
CA GLU A 208 -10.91 -14.73 8.83
C GLU A 208 -10.84 -14.37 7.34
N LEU A 209 -11.33 -15.25 6.44
CA LEU A 209 -11.42 -14.99 5.00
C LEU A 209 -12.75 -14.33 4.63
N SER A 210 -12.78 -13.68 3.45
CA SER A 210 -14.03 -13.24 2.84
C SER A 210 -14.94 -14.44 2.60
N SER A 211 -16.18 -14.37 3.03
CA SER A 211 -17.22 -15.26 2.52
C SER A 211 -17.48 -14.92 1.07
N SER A 212 -17.32 -15.87 0.17
CA SER A 212 -17.67 -15.75 -1.25
C SER A 212 -19.15 -15.50 -1.42
#